data_bee69d7bb000fb539b320575a36b1f7f
#
_entry.id   bee69d7bb000fb539b320575a36b1f7f
#
_cell.length_a   1.000
_cell.length_b   1.000
_cell.length_c   1.000
_cell.angle_alpha   90.00
_cell.angle_beta   90.00
_cell.angle_gamma   90.00
#
_symmetry.space_group_name_H-M   'P 1'
#
loop_
_entity.id
_entity.type
_entity.pdbx_description
1 polymer ?
#
loop_
_entity_poly.entity_id
_entity_poly.type
_entity_poly.pdbx_seq_one_letter_code
_entity_poly.pdbx_strand_id
1 'polypeptide(L)'
;MRFISLLSLTLFLLTPFAEASAPSIEANLHYQKALKLSQQRLWKDAIPEFIKATELTPKEGLLHANLGVALSQPGMHKEALFSFDKALLLGYDSSGLRYNRGVSFAHLNLIDEAVTELEKALSLDRRMVKAEYDLGVLYNRQGNRKKAQEKVDTLFKRNNKLAKKLFDQMIPDYKVITVDNGGTLKGRVSLTGPIPRVRSFHLVHAPNIEFCSRISDGKGHRFLYDFTVSLNRGLKDTIISLTDVKKGKPFPQKMQTFHIDRCRANNYIIGIKNSENILIENTDPIQHEIATYEVRNIYSDQTSNRPVTPKSSQVRAAFVRNDANEFTIKCNLHPFLQTHGYLVENPYYTVTDSGGNFSIEDIPPGTYEVVAWHTYIPQKKGTVTITAKG
;
A
#
# COMPACT_ATOMS: atom_id res chain seq x y z
N MET A 1 -5.41 16.10 -17.92
CA MET A 1 -4.01 15.64 -17.83
C MET A 1 -3.40 16.22 -16.55
N ARG A 2 -3.41 15.46 -15.46
CA ARG A 2 -2.66 15.83 -14.24
C ARG A 2 -1.25 15.31 -14.41
N PHE A 3 -0.31 16.21 -14.62
CA PHE A 3 1.11 15.92 -14.55
C PHE A 3 1.41 15.43 -13.14
N ILE A 4 1.83 14.19 -13.05
CA ILE A 4 2.33 13.60 -11.83
C ILE A 4 3.64 14.30 -11.52
N SER A 5 3.63 15.13 -10.46
CA SER A 5 4.86 15.64 -9.83
C SER A 5 5.56 14.45 -9.17
N LEU A 6 6.25 13.68 -9.98
CA LEU A 6 7.03 12.53 -9.56
C LEU A 6 8.48 12.80 -9.89
N LEU A 7 9.31 12.45 -8.99
CA LEU A 7 10.76 12.42 -9.00
C LEU A 7 11.44 13.70 -8.53
N SER A 8 11.62 13.80 -7.23
CA SER A 8 12.67 14.63 -6.66
C SER A 8 14.02 13.98 -6.96
N LEU A 9 14.72 14.45 -7.97
CA LEU A 9 16.11 14.10 -8.23
C LEU A 9 16.96 14.50 -7.01
N THR A 10 17.61 13.55 -6.40
CA THR A 10 18.57 13.82 -5.34
C THR A 10 19.95 13.90 -5.89
N LEU A 11 20.60 14.98 -5.57
CA LEU A 11 22.01 15.23 -5.82
C LEU A 11 22.84 14.26 -4.94
N PHE A 12 23.31 13.16 -5.52
CA PHE A 12 24.41 12.39 -4.93
C PHE A 12 25.73 13.05 -5.34
N LEU A 13 26.03 14.16 -4.68
CA LEU A 13 27.29 14.85 -4.81
C LEU A 13 28.03 14.64 -3.51
N LEU A 14 28.86 13.64 -3.39
CA LEU A 14 29.95 13.60 -2.41
C LEU A 14 30.63 12.22 -2.44
N THR A 15 31.61 12.05 -3.30
CA THR A 15 32.76 11.21 -2.97
C THR A 15 34.03 11.98 -3.30
N PRO A 16 35.04 12.04 -2.42
CA PRO A 16 36.30 12.61 -2.76
C PRO A 16 36.97 11.76 -3.85
N PHE A 17 37.69 12.42 -4.73
CA PHE A 17 38.52 11.83 -5.76
C PHE A 17 39.43 10.73 -5.19
N ALA A 18 39.26 9.47 -5.67
CA ALA A 18 40.31 8.45 -5.54
C ALA A 18 41.21 8.52 -6.77
N GLU A 19 42.48 8.64 -6.55
CA GLU A 19 43.65 8.72 -7.44
C GLU A 19 43.44 8.22 -8.89
N ALA A 20 43.01 9.12 -9.76
CA ALA A 20 43.27 9.10 -11.19
C ALA A 20 43.89 10.47 -11.52
N SER A 21 44.88 10.54 -12.42
CA SER A 21 45.70 11.73 -12.78
C SER A 21 45.04 13.05 -12.40
N ALA A 22 45.62 13.77 -11.42
CA ALA A 22 45.04 14.94 -10.82
C ALA A 22 44.43 15.88 -11.89
N PRO A 23 43.11 16.20 -11.80
CA PRO A 23 42.53 17.16 -12.73
C PRO A 23 43.33 18.44 -12.66
N SER A 24 43.44 19.14 -13.78
CA SER A 24 44.11 20.44 -13.78
C SER A 24 43.50 21.32 -12.69
N ILE A 25 44.26 22.14 -12.02
CA ILE A 25 43.77 23.04 -10.95
C ILE A 25 42.56 23.83 -11.46
N GLU A 26 42.57 24.24 -12.71
CA GLU A 26 41.50 24.95 -13.37
C GLU A 26 40.23 24.10 -13.50
N ALA A 27 40.33 22.83 -13.94
CA ALA A 27 39.19 21.92 -14.02
C ALA A 27 38.53 21.72 -12.66
N ASN A 28 39.35 21.56 -11.60
CA ASN A 28 38.83 21.42 -10.24
C ASN A 28 38.12 22.70 -9.76
N LEU A 29 38.63 23.88 -10.09
CA LEU A 29 38.00 25.16 -9.75
C LEU A 29 36.62 25.28 -10.36
N HIS A 30 36.47 24.99 -11.65
CA HIS A 30 35.17 24.96 -12.32
C HIS A 30 34.23 23.92 -11.72
N TYR A 31 34.72 22.72 -11.43
CA TYR A 31 33.95 21.68 -10.79
C TYR A 31 33.40 22.09 -9.40
N GLN A 32 34.26 22.65 -8.53
CA GLN A 32 33.83 23.13 -7.21
C GLN A 32 32.83 24.26 -7.30
N LYS A 33 32.99 25.18 -8.26
CA LYS A 33 32.03 26.24 -8.52
C LYS A 33 30.68 25.67 -8.97
N ALA A 34 30.67 24.70 -9.89
CA ALA A 34 29.48 24.01 -10.34
C ALA A 34 28.73 23.28 -9.20
N LEU A 35 29.50 22.60 -8.32
CA LEU A 35 28.93 21.95 -7.13
C LEU A 35 28.22 22.94 -6.20
N LYS A 36 28.88 24.07 -5.91
CA LYS A 36 28.31 25.14 -5.07
C LYS A 36 27.02 25.71 -5.66
N LEU A 37 27.00 25.99 -6.96
CA LEU A 37 25.82 26.45 -7.69
C LEU A 37 24.69 25.39 -7.66
N SER A 38 25.05 24.13 -7.84
CA SER A 38 24.11 23.01 -7.77
C SER A 38 23.47 22.86 -6.39
N GLN A 39 24.23 23.04 -5.30
CA GLN A 39 23.69 23.05 -3.93
C GLN A 39 22.67 24.17 -3.73
N GLN A 40 22.85 25.31 -4.40
CA GLN A 40 21.93 26.45 -4.41
C GLN A 40 20.78 26.27 -5.41
N ARG A 41 20.71 25.15 -6.14
CA ARG A 41 19.77 24.85 -7.22
C ARG A 41 19.83 25.83 -8.42
N LEU A 42 20.94 26.52 -8.58
CA LEU A 42 21.20 27.44 -9.70
C LEU A 42 21.74 26.63 -10.91
N TRP A 43 20.87 25.77 -11.44
CA TRP A 43 21.27 24.79 -12.46
C TRP A 43 21.74 25.43 -13.76
N LYS A 44 21.09 26.53 -14.17
CA LYS A 44 21.49 27.25 -15.39
C LYS A 44 22.91 27.80 -15.31
N ASP A 45 23.37 28.16 -14.12
CA ASP A 45 24.70 28.69 -13.89
C ASP A 45 25.71 27.56 -13.59
N ALA A 46 25.24 26.44 -13.04
CA ALA A 46 26.09 25.25 -12.77
C ALA A 46 26.48 24.50 -14.04
N ILE A 47 25.57 24.37 -15.02
CA ILE A 47 25.80 23.63 -16.27
C ILE A 47 27.03 24.12 -17.03
N PRO A 48 27.23 25.42 -17.34
CA PRO A 48 28.41 25.91 -18.06
C PRO A 48 29.71 25.65 -17.29
N GLU A 49 29.67 25.67 -15.96
CA GLU A 49 30.86 25.36 -15.14
C GLU A 49 31.20 23.86 -15.20
N PHE A 50 30.19 22.96 -15.17
CA PHE A 50 30.41 21.53 -15.41
C PHE A 50 30.95 21.26 -16.82
N ILE A 51 30.43 21.95 -17.85
CA ILE A 51 30.91 21.81 -19.24
C ILE A 51 32.40 22.16 -19.30
N LYS A 52 32.82 23.31 -18.76
CA LYS A 52 34.24 23.71 -18.72
C LYS A 52 35.10 22.67 -18.00
N ALA A 53 34.63 22.14 -16.86
CA ALA A 53 35.37 21.11 -16.15
C ALA A 53 35.51 19.83 -16.99
N THR A 54 34.49 19.42 -17.74
CA THR A 54 34.54 18.24 -18.64
C THR A 54 35.39 18.48 -19.90
N GLU A 55 35.48 19.71 -20.40
CA GLU A 55 36.35 20.08 -21.51
C GLU A 55 37.84 20.02 -21.11
N LEU A 56 38.18 20.48 -19.91
CA LEU A 56 39.54 20.47 -19.37
C LEU A 56 39.99 19.05 -18.96
N THR A 57 39.05 18.18 -18.56
CA THR A 57 39.34 16.78 -18.17
C THR A 57 38.34 15.81 -18.78
N PRO A 58 38.39 15.58 -20.12
CA PRO A 58 37.35 14.85 -20.85
C PRO A 58 37.30 13.35 -20.56
N LYS A 59 38.28 12.79 -19.84
CA LYS A 59 38.34 11.36 -19.48
C LYS A 59 37.83 11.06 -18.08
N GLU A 60 37.36 12.07 -17.35
CA GLU A 60 36.89 11.90 -15.99
C GLU A 60 35.36 11.59 -15.99
N GLY A 61 35.01 10.31 -15.86
CA GLY A 61 33.64 9.85 -15.90
C GLY A 61 32.73 10.49 -14.84
N LEU A 62 33.26 10.79 -13.64
CA LEU A 62 32.54 11.48 -12.58
C LEU A 62 32.02 12.87 -13.01
N LEU A 63 32.82 13.64 -13.74
CA LEU A 63 32.42 14.97 -14.21
C LEU A 63 31.27 14.89 -15.21
N HIS A 64 31.33 13.94 -16.14
CA HIS A 64 30.21 13.66 -17.07
C HIS A 64 28.95 13.20 -16.34
N ALA A 65 29.08 12.38 -15.29
CA ALA A 65 27.93 11.97 -14.47
C ALA A 65 27.28 13.18 -13.79
N ASN A 66 28.07 14.09 -13.20
CA ASN A 66 27.55 15.29 -12.54
C ASN A 66 26.97 16.31 -13.52
N LEU A 67 27.56 16.45 -14.71
CA LEU A 67 26.98 17.24 -15.80
C LEU A 67 25.61 16.68 -16.19
N GLY A 68 25.48 15.35 -16.35
CA GLY A 68 24.20 14.70 -16.62
C GLY A 68 23.14 14.98 -15.55
N VAL A 69 23.54 14.94 -14.27
CA VAL A 69 22.65 15.32 -13.16
C VAL A 69 22.22 16.78 -13.30
N ALA A 70 23.14 17.70 -13.53
CA ALA A 70 22.83 19.12 -13.66
C ALA A 70 21.88 19.41 -14.86
N LEU A 71 22.09 18.74 -16.00
CA LEU A 71 21.26 18.85 -17.17
C LEU A 71 19.84 18.31 -16.95
N SER A 72 19.69 17.24 -16.18
CA SER A 72 18.38 16.64 -15.92
C SER A 72 17.45 17.52 -15.07
N GLN A 73 18.00 18.40 -14.22
CA GLN A 73 17.23 19.24 -13.32
C GLN A 73 16.31 20.26 -14.04
N PRO A 74 16.78 21.02 -15.05
CA PRO A 74 15.92 21.89 -15.85
C PRO A 74 15.11 21.13 -16.92
N GLY A 75 15.16 19.78 -16.96
CA GLY A 75 14.40 18.96 -17.88
C GLY A 75 15.11 18.61 -19.20
N MET A 76 16.41 18.87 -19.31
CA MET A 76 17.23 18.55 -20.49
C MET A 76 17.63 17.06 -20.45
N HIS A 77 16.61 16.17 -20.47
CA HIS A 77 16.83 14.73 -20.23
C HIS A 77 17.60 14.03 -21.35
N LYS A 78 17.47 14.47 -22.62
CA LYS A 78 18.23 13.89 -23.75
C LYS A 78 19.72 14.19 -23.61
N GLU A 79 20.08 15.42 -23.32
CA GLU A 79 21.45 15.88 -23.10
C GLU A 79 22.06 15.24 -21.83
N ALA A 80 21.21 15.07 -20.80
CA ALA A 80 21.60 14.34 -19.59
C ALA A 80 21.97 12.89 -19.90
N LEU A 81 21.16 12.17 -20.70
CA LEU A 81 21.47 10.80 -21.12
C LEU A 81 22.79 10.71 -21.85
N PHE A 82 23.07 11.64 -22.80
CA PHE A 82 24.36 11.68 -23.47
C PHE A 82 25.52 11.80 -22.50
N SER A 83 25.40 12.65 -21.49
CA SER A 83 26.43 12.83 -20.46
C SER A 83 26.58 11.59 -19.56
N PHE A 84 25.49 10.94 -19.19
CA PHE A 84 25.53 9.67 -18.44
C PHE A 84 26.15 8.53 -19.27
N ASP A 85 25.83 8.45 -20.58
CA ASP A 85 26.42 7.45 -21.48
C ASP A 85 27.94 7.62 -21.57
N LYS A 86 28.42 8.88 -21.66
CA LYS A 86 29.83 9.18 -21.68
C LYS A 86 30.53 8.82 -20.38
N ALA A 87 29.85 9.03 -19.22
CA ALA A 87 30.37 8.62 -17.92
C ALA A 87 30.53 7.08 -17.83
N LEU A 88 29.52 6.33 -18.33
CA LEU A 88 29.58 4.87 -18.38
C LEU A 88 30.68 4.35 -19.31
N LEU A 89 30.83 4.96 -20.50
CA LEU A 89 31.88 4.62 -21.45
C LEU A 89 33.29 4.83 -20.83
N LEU A 90 33.45 5.81 -19.96
CA LEU A 90 34.69 6.09 -19.24
C LEU A 90 34.84 5.22 -17.96
N GLY A 91 34.00 4.22 -17.77
CA GLY A 91 34.07 3.26 -16.66
C GLY A 91 33.47 3.77 -15.35
N TYR A 92 32.85 4.94 -15.32
CA TYR A 92 32.15 5.42 -14.13
C TYR A 92 30.74 4.84 -14.06
N ASP A 93 30.58 3.75 -13.30
CA ASP A 93 29.30 3.08 -13.08
C ASP A 93 28.98 3.08 -11.58
N SER A 94 27.96 3.83 -11.19
CA SER A 94 27.51 3.95 -9.81
C SER A 94 26.00 3.83 -9.69
N SER A 95 25.51 3.44 -8.52
CA SER A 95 24.06 3.36 -8.26
C SER A 95 23.37 4.71 -8.48
N GLY A 96 24.02 5.82 -8.12
CA GLY A 96 23.52 7.18 -8.34
C GLY A 96 23.41 7.55 -9.81
N LEU A 97 24.44 7.21 -10.63
CA LEU A 97 24.40 7.43 -12.07
C LEU A 97 23.28 6.63 -12.72
N ARG A 98 23.20 5.32 -12.42
CA ARG A 98 22.15 4.43 -12.94
C ARG A 98 20.75 4.92 -12.57
N TYR A 99 20.56 5.35 -11.31
CA TYR A 99 19.31 5.93 -10.86
C TYR A 99 18.91 7.18 -11.67
N ASN A 100 19.80 8.17 -11.78
CA ASN A 100 19.53 9.43 -12.49
C ASN A 100 19.29 9.20 -13.99
N ARG A 101 20.01 8.24 -14.59
CA ARG A 101 19.81 7.83 -15.98
C ARG A 101 18.43 7.19 -16.17
N GLY A 102 18.03 6.28 -15.27
CA GLY A 102 16.72 5.67 -15.24
C GLY A 102 15.58 6.70 -15.10
N VAL A 103 15.77 7.70 -14.22
CA VAL A 103 14.85 8.82 -14.07
C VAL A 103 14.73 9.63 -15.36
N SER A 104 15.84 9.90 -16.05
CA SER A 104 15.84 10.62 -17.32
C SER A 104 15.09 9.85 -18.41
N PHE A 105 15.26 8.52 -18.51
CA PHE A 105 14.48 7.67 -19.39
C PHE A 105 12.98 7.72 -19.06
N ALA A 106 12.61 7.67 -17.76
CA ALA A 106 11.22 7.75 -17.34
C ALA A 106 10.54 9.08 -17.73
N HIS A 107 11.27 10.20 -17.64
CA HIS A 107 10.78 11.51 -18.11
C HIS A 107 10.58 11.57 -19.62
N LEU A 108 11.39 10.85 -20.38
CA LEU A 108 11.23 10.72 -21.85
C LEU A 108 10.20 9.65 -22.22
N ASN A 109 9.49 9.06 -21.24
CA ASN A 109 8.52 7.98 -21.42
C ASN A 109 9.12 6.68 -22.01
N LEU A 110 10.42 6.49 -21.88
CA LEU A 110 11.14 5.27 -22.24
C LEU A 110 11.14 4.32 -21.02
N ILE A 111 9.98 3.67 -20.82
CA ILE A 111 9.68 2.98 -19.55
C ILE A 111 10.53 1.74 -19.34
N ASP A 112 10.81 0.97 -20.40
CA ASP A 112 11.58 -0.28 -20.30
C ASP A 112 13.06 -0.01 -20.02
N GLU A 113 13.62 1.02 -20.63
CA GLU A 113 14.97 1.51 -20.36
C GLU A 113 15.08 2.04 -18.93
N ALA A 114 14.09 2.78 -18.47
CA ALA A 114 14.04 3.30 -17.11
C ALA A 114 14.01 2.16 -16.07
N VAL A 115 13.18 1.13 -16.30
CA VAL A 115 13.13 -0.07 -15.43
C VAL A 115 14.50 -0.75 -15.40
N THR A 116 15.12 -0.97 -16.55
CA THR A 116 16.44 -1.61 -16.64
C THR A 116 17.50 -0.86 -15.83
N GLU A 117 17.54 0.47 -15.93
CA GLU A 117 18.53 1.29 -15.21
C GLU A 117 18.25 1.34 -13.71
N LEU A 118 16.98 1.41 -13.28
CA LEU A 118 16.64 1.36 -11.86
C LEU A 118 16.91 -0.02 -11.23
N GLU A 119 16.70 -1.11 -11.96
CA GLU A 119 17.09 -2.46 -11.51
C GLU A 119 18.60 -2.55 -11.34
N LYS A 120 19.41 -1.99 -12.26
CA LYS A 120 20.86 -1.90 -12.13
C LYS A 120 21.28 -1.04 -10.93
N ALA A 121 20.64 0.10 -10.72
CA ALA A 121 20.88 0.94 -9.56
C ALA A 121 20.68 0.17 -8.25
N LEU A 122 19.60 -0.61 -8.15
CA LEU A 122 19.31 -1.45 -6.99
C LEU A 122 20.26 -2.66 -6.86
N SER A 123 20.81 -3.16 -7.95
CA SER A 123 21.83 -4.21 -7.90
C SER A 123 23.13 -3.70 -7.29
N LEU A 124 23.48 -2.43 -7.55
CA LEU A 124 24.67 -1.75 -6.99
C LEU A 124 24.45 -1.25 -5.56
N ASP A 125 23.26 -0.76 -5.26
CA ASP A 125 22.86 -0.37 -3.90
C ASP A 125 21.41 -0.80 -3.59
N ARG A 126 21.28 -1.95 -2.94
CA ARG A 126 19.96 -2.51 -2.54
C ARG A 126 19.20 -1.66 -1.52
N ARG A 127 19.84 -0.66 -0.91
CA ARG A 127 19.21 0.20 0.11
C ARG A 127 18.64 1.50 -0.46
N MET A 128 18.72 1.71 -1.77
CA MET A 128 18.23 2.91 -2.43
C MET A 128 16.70 2.95 -2.48
N VAL A 129 16.09 3.42 -1.37
CA VAL A 129 14.62 3.48 -1.17
C VAL A 129 13.91 4.25 -2.30
N LYS A 130 14.54 5.28 -2.87
CA LYS A 130 13.96 6.05 -3.98
C LYS A 130 13.87 5.22 -5.27
N ALA A 131 14.92 4.48 -5.60
CA ALA A 131 14.92 3.59 -6.78
C ALA A 131 13.86 2.48 -6.62
N GLU A 132 13.69 1.95 -5.41
CA GLU A 132 12.64 0.98 -5.09
C GLU A 132 11.24 1.55 -5.36
N TYR A 133 10.98 2.78 -4.89
CA TYR A 133 9.71 3.47 -5.11
C TYR A 133 9.45 3.75 -6.59
N ASP A 134 10.43 4.35 -7.28
CA ASP A 134 10.28 4.74 -8.68
C ASP A 134 10.12 3.52 -9.59
N LEU A 135 10.83 2.43 -9.29
CA LEU A 135 10.68 1.15 -9.99
C LEU A 135 9.26 0.57 -9.80
N GLY A 136 8.72 0.65 -8.58
CA GLY A 136 7.34 0.26 -8.31
C GLY A 136 6.31 1.07 -9.11
N VAL A 137 6.53 2.38 -9.23
CA VAL A 137 5.70 3.27 -10.07
C VAL A 137 5.77 2.87 -11.54
N LEU A 138 6.98 2.55 -12.04
CA LEU A 138 7.15 2.14 -13.45
C LEU A 138 6.50 0.79 -13.74
N TYR A 139 6.63 -0.19 -12.85
CA TYR A 139 5.93 -1.47 -12.99
C TYR A 139 4.41 -1.30 -12.98
N ASN A 140 3.88 -0.41 -12.12
CA ASN A 140 2.45 -0.10 -12.15
C ASN A 140 2.03 0.54 -13.49
N ARG A 141 2.83 1.43 -14.05
CA ARG A 141 2.58 2.02 -15.39
C ARG A 141 2.62 1.00 -16.53
N GLN A 142 3.47 -0.04 -16.42
CA GLN A 142 3.50 -1.18 -17.35
C GLN A 142 2.31 -2.14 -17.16
N GLY A 143 1.46 -1.95 -16.13
CA GLY A 143 0.39 -2.88 -15.77
C GLY A 143 0.90 -4.13 -15.02
N ASN A 144 2.19 -4.18 -14.69
CA ASN A 144 2.78 -5.29 -13.92
C ASN A 144 2.53 -5.12 -12.43
N ARG A 145 1.27 -5.33 -12.03
CA ARG A 145 0.82 -5.18 -10.65
C ARG A 145 1.59 -6.06 -9.67
N LYS A 146 1.96 -7.28 -10.08
CA LYS A 146 2.71 -8.20 -9.22
C LYS A 146 4.07 -7.62 -8.82
N LYS A 147 4.88 -7.19 -9.79
CA LYS A 147 6.17 -6.57 -9.52
C LYS A 147 6.03 -5.24 -8.76
N ALA A 148 5.01 -4.44 -9.06
CA ALA A 148 4.74 -3.21 -8.32
C ALA A 148 4.42 -3.52 -6.84
N GLN A 149 3.63 -4.56 -6.54
CA GLN A 149 3.31 -5.01 -5.19
C GLN A 149 4.55 -5.50 -4.44
N GLU A 150 5.44 -6.25 -5.08
CA GLU A 150 6.74 -6.66 -4.49
C GLU A 150 7.56 -5.44 -4.03
N LYS A 151 7.49 -4.32 -4.77
CA LYS A 151 8.15 -3.06 -4.38
C LYS A 151 7.47 -2.39 -3.19
N VAL A 152 6.14 -2.41 -3.12
CA VAL A 152 5.38 -1.97 -1.93
C VAL A 152 5.83 -2.77 -0.70
N ASP A 153 5.90 -4.08 -0.79
CA ASP A 153 6.28 -4.97 0.31
C ASP A 153 7.71 -4.71 0.81
N THR A 154 8.63 -4.47 -0.12
CA THR A 154 10.02 -4.12 0.22
C THR A 154 10.10 -2.76 0.91
N LEU A 155 9.36 -1.76 0.40
CA LEU A 155 9.30 -0.43 0.97
C LEU A 155 8.69 -0.41 2.37
N PHE A 156 7.71 -1.27 2.67
CA PHE A 156 7.12 -1.35 4.01
C PHE A 156 8.14 -1.60 5.11
N LYS A 157 9.15 -2.42 4.82
CA LYS A 157 10.23 -2.74 5.77
C LYS A 157 11.18 -1.56 6.01
N ARG A 158 11.19 -0.56 5.13
CA ARG A 158 12.18 0.52 5.10
C ARG A 158 11.58 1.92 5.20
N ASN A 159 10.43 2.15 4.57
CA ASN A 159 9.77 3.45 4.50
C ASN A 159 8.26 3.31 4.26
N ASN A 160 7.49 3.19 5.36
CA ASN A 160 6.04 3.03 5.31
C ASN A 160 5.33 4.17 4.54
N LYS A 161 5.84 5.39 4.58
CA LYS A 161 5.24 6.53 3.88
C LYS A 161 5.31 6.37 2.35
N LEU A 162 6.46 5.93 1.83
CA LEU A 162 6.62 5.67 0.39
C LEU A 162 5.89 4.41 -0.05
N ALA A 163 5.88 3.36 0.78
CA ALA A 163 5.08 2.17 0.53
C ALA A 163 3.61 2.49 0.34
N LYS A 164 3.04 3.24 1.31
CA LYS A 164 1.65 3.70 1.22
C LYS A 164 1.40 4.55 -0.02
N LYS A 165 2.29 5.50 -0.31
CA LYS A 165 2.16 6.37 -1.50
C LYS A 165 2.17 5.57 -2.81
N LEU A 166 3.03 4.55 -2.94
CA LEU A 166 3.07 3.67 -4.10
C LEU A 166 1.78 2.84 -4.20
N PHE A 167 1.36 2.25 -3.09
CA PHE A 167 0.15 1.45 -3.03
C PHE A 167 -1.09 2.24 -3.43
N ASP A 168 -1.25 3.47 -2.90
CA ASP A 168 -2.37 4.36 -3.24
C ASP A 168 -2.42 4.68 -4.76
N GLN A 169 -1.26 4.68 -5.45
CA GLN A 169 -1.19 4.87 -6.91
C GLN A 169 -1.54 3.60 -7.71
N MET A 170 -1.45 2.43 -7.09
CA MET A 170 -1.78 1.15 -7.73
C MET A 170 -3.28 0.83 -7.67
N ILE A 171 -4.00 1.45 -6.72
CA ILE A 171 -5.46 1.31 -6.64
C ILE A 171 -6.07 2.03 -7.85
N PRO A 172 -6.95 1.37 -8.62
CA PRO A 172 -7.67 2.04 -9.68
C PRO A 172 -8.41 3.26 -9.15
N ASP A 173 -8.29 4.40 -9.82
CA ASP A 173 -9.00 5.62 -9.45
C ASP A 173 -10.51 5.37 -9.49
N TYR A 174 -11.12 5.11 -8.31
CA TYR A 174 -12.57 5.10 -8.19
C TYR A 174 -13.08 6.54 -8.30
N LYS A 175 -13.89 6.80 -9.34
CA LYS A 175 -14.43 8.14 -9.61
C LYS A 175 -15.79 8.32 -8.94
N VAL A 176 -15.90 9.30 -8.05
CA VAL A 176 -17.19 9.68 -7.46
C VAL A 176 -18.03 10.43 -8.49
N ILE A 177 -19.26 9.96 -8.71
CA ILE A 177 -20.28 10.57 -9.57
C ILE A 177 -21.64 10.49 -8.87
N THR A 178 -22.61 11.30 -9.29
CA THR A 178 -24.02 11.10 -8.97
C THR A 178 -24.55 9.90 -9.75
N VAL A 179 -25.31 9.05 -9.12
CA VAL A 179 -25.93 7.87 -9.73
C VAL A 179 -27.45 8.08 -9.78
N ASP A 180 -27.94 8.62 -10.90
CA ASP A 180 -29.35 9.01 -11.03
C ASP A 180 -30.29 7.82 -11.31
N ASN A 181 -29.77 6.77 -11.94
CA ASN A 181 -30.53 5.59 -12.38
C ASN A 181 -29.94 4.27 -11.86
N GLY A 182 -29.38 4.30 -10.66
CA GLY A 182 -28.78 3.14 -10.04
C GLY A 182 -29.76 2.00 -9.76
N GLY A 183 -29.33 0.78 -10.01
CA GLY A 183 -30.08 -0.42 -9.66
C GLY A 183 -29.78 -0.92 -8.25
N THR A 184 -30.48 -1.97 -7.85
CA THR A 184 -30.30 -2.62 -6.53
C THR A 184 -30.02 -4.11 -6.71
N LEU A 185 -28.98 -4.60 -6.06
CA LEU A 185 -28.69 -6.03 -5.95
C LEU A 185 -29.17 -6.52 -4.58
N LYS A 186 -30.11 -7.44 -4.58
CA LYS A 186 -30.61 -8.12 -3.37
C LYS A 186 -30.37 -9.61 -3.50
N GLY A 187 -30.12 -10.24 -2.37
CA GLY A 187 -29.94 -11.69 -2.35
C GLY A 187 -29.81 -12.25 -0.95
N ARG A 188 -29.49 -13.52 -0.92
CA ARG A 188 -29.30 -14.24 0.32
C ARG A 188 -28.12 -15.22 0.19
N VAL A 189 -27.28 -15.25 1.21
CA VAL A 189 -26.21 -16.24 1.35
C VAL A 189 -26.69 -17.38 2.24
N SER A 190 -26.50 -18.61 1.79
CA SER A 190 -26.85 -19.81 2.54
C SER A 190 -25.65 -20.74 2.68
N LEU A 191 -25.45 -21.29 3.87
CA LEU A 191 -24.43 -22.29 4.13
C LEU A 191 -24.89 -23.65 3.64
N THR A 192 -24.14 -24.28 2.75
CA THR A 192 -24.32 -25.68 2.34
C THR A 192 -23.41 -26.61 3.16
N GLY A 193 -23.83 -27.85 3.38
CA GLY A 193 -23.07 -28.81 4.19
C GLY A 193 -23.26 -28.64 5.71
N PRO A 194 -22.47 -29.32 6.53
CA PRO A 194 -22.58 -29.29 7.98
C PRO A 194 -22.16 -27.92 8.54
N ILE A 195 -22.76 -27.49 9.63
CA ILE A 195 -22.33 -26.28 10.35
C ILE A 195 -21.06 -26.64 11.13
N PRO A 196 -19.94 -25.90 10.92
CA PRO A 196 -18.71 -26.17 11.64
C PRO A 196 -18.87 -26.03 13.17
N ARG A 197 -18.03 -26.74 13.90
CA ARG A 197 -18.03 -26.67 15.36
C ARG A 197 -17.63 -25.29 15.86
N VAL A 198 -18.30 -24.84 16.93
CA VAL A 198 -17.96 -23.60 17.61
C VAL A 198 -16.59 -23.70 18.27
N ARG A 199 -15.74 -22.71 18.08
CA ARG A 199 -14.44 -22.63 18.77
C ARG A 199 -14.65 -22.25 20.23
N SER A 200 -13.95 -22.91 21.14
CA SER A 200 -13.99 -22.59 22.56
C SER A 200 -12.61 -22.18 23.07
N PHE A 201 -12.62 -21.23 23.99
CA PHE A 201 -11.43 -20.73 24.69
C PHE A 201 -11.61 -20.94 26.17
N HIS A 202 -10.59 -21.49 26.83
CA HIS A 202 -10.54 -21.59 28.29
C HIS A 202 -10.10 -20.24 28.87
N LEU A 203 -10.99 -19.61 29.61
CA LEU A 203 -10.74 -18.28 30.17
C LEU A 203 -9.81 -18.35 31.39
N VAL A 204 -9.70 -19.50 32.04
CA VAL A 204 -8.87 -19.68 33.28
C VAL A 204 -7.40 -19.29 33.10
N HIS A 205 -6.89 -19.33 31.89
CA HIS A 205 -5.53 -18.92 31.54
C HIS A 205 -5.45 -17.50 30.91
N ALA A 206 -6.58 -16.82 30.76
CA ALA A 206 -6.58 -15.49 30.19
C ALA A 206 -6.16 -14.43 31.23
N PRO A 207 -5.37 -13.44 30.86
CA PRO A 207 -5.13 -12.29 31.72
C PRO A 207 -6.44 -11.60 32.09
N ASN A 208 -6.48 -10.95 33.26
CA ASN A 208 -7.67 -10.24 33.77
C ASN A 208 -8.92 -11.12 33.85
N ILE A 209 -8.75 -12.37 34.25
CA ILE A 209 -9.84 -13.36 34.34
C ILE A 209 -11.01 -12.85 35.16
N GLU A 210 -10.76 -12.13 36.25
CA GLU A 210 -11.80 -11.58 37.14
C GLU A 210 -12.78 -10.67 36.41
N PHE A 211 -12.29 -9.94 35.40
CA PHE A 211 -13.13 -9.09 34.56
C PHE A 211 -13.71 -9.87 33.38
N CYS A 212 -12.87 -10.57 32.62
CA CYS A 212 -13.28 -11.27 31.39
C CYS A 212 -14.08 -12.54 31.65
N SER A 213 -14.08 -13.12 32.84
CA SER A 213 -14.91 -14.31 33.18
C SER A 213 -16.40 -14.08 33.04
N ARG A 214 -16.86 -12.83 33.08
CA ARG A 214 -18.27 -12.44 32.90
C ARG A 214 -18.85 -12.83 31.52
N ILE A 215 -17.99 -13.16 30.56
CA ILE A 215 -18.42 -13.65 29.23
C ILE A 215 -18.36 -15.18 29.10
N SER A 216 -18.10 -15.89 30.21
CA SER A 216 -18.02 -17.35 30.18
C SER A 216 -19.40 -17.99 30.10
N ASP A 217 -19.42 -19.28 29.78
CA ASP A 217 -20.57 -20.17 29.79
C ASP A 217 -20.96 -20.66 31.21
N GLY A 218 -20.36 -20.07 32.25
CA GLY A 218 -20.48 -20.53 33.64
C GLY A 218 -19.57 -21.70 34.00
N LYS A 219 -18.85 -22.29 33.04
CA LYS A 219 -17.88 -23.38 33.21
C LYS A 219 -16.46 -22.96 32.83
N GLY A 220 -16.22 -21.66 32.71
CA GLY A 220 -14.91 -21.11 32.38
C GLY A 220 -14.55 -21.10 30.90
N HIS A 221 -15.51 -21.32 29.99
CA HIS A 221 -15.29 -21.26 28.58
C HIS A 221 -15.93 -20.03 27.92
N ARG A 222 -15.27 -19.54 26.87
CA ARG A 222 -15.81 -18.57 25.92
C ARG A 222 -15.95 -19.22 24.55
N PHE A 223 -17.16 -19.22 24.02
CA PHE A 223 -17.44 -19.71 22.67
C PHE A 223 -17.39 -18.58 21.67
N LEU A 224 -16.73 -18.80 20.53
CA LEU A 224 -16.78 -17.94 19.34
C LEU A 224 -17.62 -18.61 18.27
N TYR A 225 -18.73 -17.97 17.95
CA TYR A 225 -19.64 -18.42 16.91
C TYR A 225 -19.17 -17.86 15.56
N ASP A 226 -18.13 -18.49 15.00
CA ASP A 226 -17.57 -18.12 13.70
C ASP A 226 -18.59 -18.28 12.56
N PHE A 227 -19.59 -19.14 12.76
CA PHE A 227 -20.69 -19.39 11.85
C PHE A 227 -22.02 -19.15 12.57
N THR A 228 -22.63 -18.01 12.30
CA THR A 228 -23.99 -17.73 12.73
C THR A 228 -24.95 -18.08 11.59
N VAL A 229 -25.63 -19.20 11.72
CA VAL A 229 -26.49 -19.76 10.68
C VAL A 229 -27.93 -19.80 11.17
N SER A 230 -28.86 -19.21 10.41
CA SER A 230 -30.29 -19.22 10.73
C SER A 230 -30.91 -20.59 10.50
N LEU A 231 -32.12 -20.80 11.01
CA LEU A 231 -32.86 -22.07 10.86
C LEU A 231 -33.04 -22.47 9.40
N ASN A 232 -33.23 -21.52 8.52
CA ASN A 232 -33.34 -21.73 7.07
C ASN A 232 -32.00 -21.62 6.34
N ARG A 233 -30.89 -21.88 7.05
CA ARG A 233 -29.53 -21.96 6.51
C ARG A 233 -28.90 -20.63 6.06
N GLY A 234 -29.51 -19.48 6.32
CA GLY A 234 -28.90 -18.17 6.01
C GLY A 234 -27.60 -17.95 6.81
N LEU A 235 -26.54 -17.54 6.15
CA LEU A 235 -25.22 -17.29 6.75
C LEU A 235 -25.03 -15.81 7.02
N LYS A 236 -24.96 -15.44 8.30
CA LYS A 236 -24.61 -14.10 8.76
C LYS A 236 -23.12 -13.81 8.57
N ASP A 237 -22.76 -12.52 8.66
CA ASP A 237 -21.37 -12.07 8.67
C ASP A 237 -20.57 -12.47 7.41
N THR A 238 -21.23 -12.42 6.24
CA THR A 238 -20.60 -12.59 4.93
C THR A 238 -20.53 -11.25 4.23
N ILE A 239 -19.38 -10.83 3.75
CA ILE A 239 -19.25 -9.64 2.91
C ILE A 239 -19.64 -9.99 1.49
N ILE A 240 -20.55 -9.19 0.94
CA ILE A 240 -20.88 -9.17 -0.48
C ILE A 240 -20.31 -7.88 -1.05
N SER A 241 -19.48 -7.98 -2.06
CA SER A 241 -18.82 -6.84 -2.69
C SER A 241 -18.88 -6.97 -4.21
N LEU A 242 -19.10 -5.87 -4.89
CA LEU A 242 -18.90 -5.79 -6.34
C LEU A 242 -17.45 -5.41 -6.61
N THR A 243 -16.82 -6.09 -7.57
CA THR A 243 -15.50 -5.70 -8.06
C THR A 243 -15.64 -4.96 -9.40
N ASP A 244 -14.56 -4.27 -9.83
CA ASP A 244 -14.49 -3.53 -11.09
C ASP A 244 -15.47 -2.36 -11.26
N VAL A 245 -16.15 -1.91 -10.21
CA VAL A 245 -16.93 -0.67 -10.25
C VAL A 245 -16.01 0.53 -10.19
N LYS A 246 -15.76 1.16 -11.32
CA LYS A 246 -14.79 2.26 -11.46
C LYS A 246 -15.33 3.65 -11.16
N LYS A 247 -16.66 3.79 -11.11
CA LYS A 247 -17.33 5.07 -10.83
C LYS A 247 -18.67 4.86 -10.15
N GLY A 248 -19.08 5.80 -9.29
CA GLY A 248 -20.36 5.71 -8.59
C GLY A 248 -20.42 6.58 -7.34
N LYS A 249 -21.26 6.20 -6.36
CA LYS A 249 -21.46 6.95 -5.12
C LYS A 249 -20.18 7.02 -4.27
N PRO A 250 -20.03 8.05 -3.40
CA PRO A 250 -18.89 8.15 -2.50
C PRO A 250 -18.87 7.00 -1.47
N PHE A 251 -17.68 6.70 -0.94
CA PHE A 251 -17.58 5.86 0.25
C PHE A 251 -18.32 6.49 1.44
N PRO A 252 -18.89 5.67 2.34
CA PRO A 252 -19.48 6.18 3.57
C PRO A 252 -18.47 7.03 4.36
N GLN A 253 -18.90 8.17 4.88
CA GLN A 253 -18.05 9.06 5.68
C GLN A 253 -17.80 8.53 7.10
N LYS A 254 -18.59 7.53 7.54
CA LYS A 254 -18.49 7.00 8.90
C LYS A 254 -17.32 6.05 9.02
N MET A 255 -16.37 6.39 9.90
CA MET A 255 -15.24 5.52 10.25
C MET A 255 -15.74 4.22 10.86
N GLN A 256 -15.17 3.10 10.44
CA GLN A 256 -15.42 1.79 11.06
C GLN A 256 -14.83 1.77 12.47
N THR A 257 -15.53 1.12 13.41
CA THR A 257 -15.11 1.06 14.80
C THR A 257 -14.91 -0.38 15.24
N PHE A 258 -13.73 -0.68 15.77
CA PHE A 258 -13.47 -1.88 16.55
C PHE A 258 -13.71 -1.52 18.04
N HIS A 259 -14.93 -1.69 18.47
CA HIS A 259 -15.37 -1.37 19.83
C HIS A 259 -15.20 -2.58 20.76
N ILE A 260 -14.54 -2.37 21.86
CA ILE A 260 -14.28 -3.36 22.91
C ILE A 260 -15.12 -3.01 24.12
N ASP A 261 -16.03 -3.90 24.46
CA ASP A 261 -16.87 -3.81 25.66
C ASP A 261 -17.00 -5.19 26.31
N ARG A 262 -16.70 -5.25 27.62
CA ARG A 262 -16.77 -6.49 28.43
C ARG A 262 -16.02 -7.65 27.75
N CYS A 263 -14.76 -7.40 27.34
CA CYS A 263 -13.90 -8.34 26.64
C CYS A 263 -14.53 -8.92 25.34
N ARG A 264 -15.36 -8.15 24.65
CA ARG A 264 -15.99 -8.53 23.36
C ARG A 264 -15.73 -7.48 22.30
N ALA A 265 -15.57 -7.91 21.07
CA ALA A 265 -15.66 -7.03 19.90
C ALA A 265 -17.12 -6.88 19.47
N ASN A 266 -17.53 -5.68 19.07
CA ASN A 266 -18.90 -5.40 18.62
C ASN A 266 -19.24 -6.00 17.26
N ASN A 267 -18.26 -6.09 16.37
CA ASN A 267 -18.42 -6.62 15.02
C ASN A 267 -17.51 -7.82 14.82
N TYR A 268 -18.06 -8.89 14.27
CA TYR A 268 -17.30 -10.07 13.90
C TYR A 268 -16.57 -9.88 12.56
N ILE A 269 -17.22 -9.20 11.62
CA ILE A 269 -16.68 -8.90 10.27
C ILE A 269 -16.86 -7.41 9.97
N ILE A 270 -15.85 -6.82 9.29
CA ILE A 270 -15.89 -5.46 8.78
C ILE A 270 -15.38 -5.39 7.34
N GLY A 271 -16.06 -4.59 6.50
CA GLY A 271 -15.56 -4.23 5.17
C GLY A 271 -15.06 -2.80 5.19
N ILE A 272 -13.84 -2.56 4.69
CA ILE A 272 -13.28 -1.21 4.61
C ILE A 272 -12.42 -1.01 3.37
N LYS A 273 -12.24 0.25 2.97
CA LYS A 273 -11.28 0.62 1.95
C LYS A 273 -9.86 0.44 2.49
N ASN A 274 -8.93 -0.08 1.66
CA ASN A 274 -7.54 -0.22 2.09
C ASN A 274 -6.94 1.16 2.47
N SER A 275 -6.15 1.18 3.52
CA SER A 275 -5.56 2.38 4.14
C SER A 275 -6.57 3.33 4.81
N GLU A 276 -7.84 2.94 4.92
CA GLU A 276 -8.80 3.70 5.70
C GLU A 276 -8.51 3.57 7.20
N ASN A 277 -8.88 4.60 7.95
CA ASN A 277 -8.72 4.59 9.39
C ASN A 277 -9.83 3.80 10.07
N ILE A 278 -9.45 3.02 11.09
CA ILE A 278 -10.36 2.36 12.01
C ILE A 278 -10.22 3.00 13.38
N LEU A 279 -11.34 3.35 14.01
CA LEU A 279 -11.37 3.72 15.41
C LEU A 279 -11.31 2.44 16.27
N ILE A 280 -10.32 2.32 17.12
CA ILE A 280 -10.25 1.27 18.14
C ILE A 280 -10.63 1.92 19.45
N GLU A 281 -11.74 1.49 20.04
CA GLU A 281 -12.31 2.04 21.26
C GLU A 281 -12.37 0.96 22.34
N ASN A 282 -11.71 1.21 23.45
CA ASN A 282 -11.70 0.33 24.62
C ASN A 282 -12.52 0.95 25.75
N THR A 283 -13.71 0.41 26.03
CA THR A 283 -14.54 0.83 27.17
C THR A 283 -14.30 0.01 28.43
N ASP A 284 -13.49 -1.05 28.33
CA ASP A 284 -13.14 -1.89 29.46
C ASP A 284 -12.20 -1.17 30.45
N PRO A 285 -12.26 -1.48 31.74
CA PRO A 285 -11.35 -0.95 32.76
C PRO A 285 -9.96 -1.61 32.73
N ILE A 286 -9.68 -2.44 31.74
CA ILE A 286 -8.42 -3.16 31.55
C ILE A 286 -7.76 -2.79 30.23
N GLN A 287 -6.44 -2.98 30.14
CA GLN A 287 -5.68 -2.79 28.93
C GLN A 287 -5.86 -3.97 27.97
N HIS A 288 -5.92 -3.67 26.67
CA HIS A 288 -5.87 -4.66 25.59
C HIS A 288 -4.65 -4.43 24.70
N GLU A 289 -4.02 -5.51 24.25
CA GLU A 289 -2.95 -5.45 23.23
C GLU A 289 -3.52 -5.75 21.85
N ILE A 290 -3.94 -4.71 21.17
CA ILE A 290 -4.58 -4.86 19.88
C ILE A 290 -3.54 -4.91 18.75
N ALA A 291 -3.51 -6.04 18.07
CA ALA A 291 -2.67 -6.29 16.92
C ALA A 291 -3.51 -6.44 15.65
N THR A 292 -2.96 -6.00 14.53
CA THR A 292 -3.51 -6.22 13.18
C THR A 292 -2.65 -7.26 12.49
N TYR A 293 -3.30 -8.23 11.87
CA TYR A 293 -2.68 -9.31 11.12
C TYR A 293 -3.18 -9.30 9.70
N GLU A 294 -2.26 -9.34 8.76
CA GLU A 294 -2.53 -9.59 7.35
C GLU A 294 -2.69 -11.12 7.15
N VAL A 295 -3.75 -11.55 6.48
CA VAL A 295 -4.02 -12.98 6.27
C VAL A 295 -3.60 -13.40 4.86
N ARG A 296 -2.73 -14.43 4.79
CA ARG A 296 -2.26 -15.04 3.53
C ARG A 296 -2.50 -16.54 3.56
N ASN A 297 -3.57 -16.99 2.98
CA ASN A 297 -3.97 -18.40 3.02
C ASN A 297 -4.06 -18.90 4.48
N ILE A 298 -3.10 -19.76 4.89
CA ILE A 298 -3.02 -20.31 6.26
C ILE A 298 -2.07 -19.53 7.18
N TYR A 299 -1.33 -18.54 6.65
CA TYR A 299 -0.38 -17.74 7.41
C TYR A 299 -0.96 -16.35 7.73
N SER A 300 -0.56 -15.80 8.84
CA SER A 300 -0.90 -14.42 9.21
C SER A 300 0.34 -13.67 9.69
N ASP A 301 0.63 -12.55 9.05
CA ASP A 301 1.75 -11.68 9.39
C ASP A 301 1.27 -10.51 10.25
N GLN A 302 1.86 -10.33 11.42
CA GLN A 302 1.53 -9.19 12.28
C GLN A 302 2.05 -7.89 11.65
N THR A 303 1.14 -6.97 11.37
CA THR A 303 1.46 -5.66 10.78
C THR A 303 1.56 -4.56 11.82
N SER A 304 0.86 -4.68 12.93
CA SER A 304 0.96 -3.75 14.06
C SER A 304 0.62 -4.46 15.37
N ASN A 305 1.19 -3.96 16.47
CA ASN A 305 0.80 -4.33 17.82
C ASN A 305 0.97 -3.10 18.71
N ARG A 306 -0.11 -2.63 19.33
CA ARG A 306 -0.08 -1.48 20.22
C ARG A 306 -1.09 -1.66 21.36
N PRO A 307 -0.72 -1.34 22.60
CA PRO A 307 -1.66 -1.34 23.71
C PRO A 307 -2.74 -0.28 23.51
N VAL A 308 -3.94 -0.60 23.93
CA VAL A 308 -5.06 0.35 24.08
C VAL A 308 -5.41 0.38 25.57
N THR A 309 -5.15 1.52 26.19
CA THR A 309 -5.32 1.71 27.62
C THR A 309 -6.80 1.63 28.02
N PRO A 310 -7.11 1.39 29.30
CA PRO A 310 -8.48 1.38 29.78
C PRO A 310 -9.25 2.66 29.43
N LYS A 311 -10.50 2.51 29.01
CA LYS A 311 -11.43 3.62 28.70
C LYS A 311 -10.83 4.65 27.73
N SER A 312 -10.11 4.18 26.71
CA SER A 312 -9.48 5.04 25.70
C SER A 312 -9.81 4.64 24.29
N SER A 313 -9.48 5.52 23.34
CA SER A 313 -9.63 5.26 21.91
C SER A 313 -8.35 5.61 21.15
N GLN A 314 -8.13 4.94 20.02
CA GLN A 314 -7.03 5.19 19.11
C GLN A 314 -7.50 5.04 17.66
N VAL A 315 -7.01 5.92 16.79
CA VAL A 315 -7.22 5.77 15.34
C VAL A 315 -6.02 5.06 14.73
N ARG A 316 -6.29 4.01 13.96
CA ARG A 316 -5.27 3.22 13.25
C ARG A 316 -5.66 3.04 11.79
N ALA A 317 -4.69 3.10 10.89
CA ALA A 317 -4.92 2.73 9.51
C ALA A 317 -5.01 1.19 9.40
N ALA A 318 -6.07 0.70 8.80
CA ALA A 318 -6.14 -0.67 8.32
C ALA A 318 -5.43 -0.74 6.98
N PHE A 319 -4.31 -1.44 6.95
CA PHE A 319 -3.49 -1.56 5.76
C PHE A 319 -3.07 -3.01 5.56
N VAL A 320 -3.36 -3.51 4.36
CA VAL A 320 -2.96 -4.85 3.90
C VAL A 320 -2.08 -4.69 2.67
N ARG A 321 -0.97 -5.41 2.65
CA ARG A 321 0.10 -5.28 1.66
C ARG A 321 -0.02 -6.25 0.49
N ASN A 322 -0.94 -7.19 0.54
CA ASN A 322 -1.02 -8.29 -0.42
C ASN A 322 -2.34 -8.33 -1.18
N ASP A 323 -2.42 -9.20 -2.18
CA ASP A 323 -3.60 -9.42 -3.02
C ASP A 323 -4.73 -10.18 -2.31
N ALA A 324 -4.53 -10.61 -1.05
CA ALA A 324 -5.52 -11.43 -0.33
C ALA A 324 -6.73 -10.64 0.16
N ASN A 325 -6.64 -9.32 0.24
CA ASN A 325 -7.69 -8.41 0.72
C ASN A 325 -8.23 -8.76 2.12
N GLU A 326 -7.49 -9.55 2.91
CA GLU A 326 -7.95 -10.06 4.20
C GLU A 326 -7.04 -9.64 5.34
N PHE A 327 -7.65 -9.26 6.46
CA PHE A 327 -6.93 -8.98 7.69
C PHE A 327 -7.71 -9.40 8.93
N THR A 328 -7.03 -9.49 10.06
CA THR A 328 -7.67 -9.72 11.36
C THR A 328 -7.17 -8.71 12.38
N ILE A 329 -8.07 -8.12 13.12
CA ILE A 329 -7.77 -7.34 14.33
C ILE A 329 -8.07 -8.22 15.52
N LYS A 330 -7.10 -8.45 16.40
CA LYS A 330 -7.29 -9.25 17.60
C LYS A 330 -6.46 -8.74 18.77
N CYS A 331 -6.91 -9.07 19.97
CA CYS A 331 -6.13 -8.83 21.19
C CYS A 331 -5.15 -10.00 21.40
N ASN A 332 -3.84 -9.70 21.58
CA ASN A 332 -2.85 -10.73 21.86
C ASN A 332 -2.99 -11.30 23.27
N LEU A 333 -3.53 -10.53 24.21
CA LEU A 333 -3.81 -11.00 25.58
C LEU A 333 -5.09 -11.84 25.64
N HIS A 334 -6.08 -11.55 24.76
CA HIS A 334 -7.39 -12.17 24.75
C HIS A 334 -7.73 -12.68 23.36
N PRO A 335 -7.27 -13.89 22.95
CA PRO A 335 -7.42 -14.38 21.57
C PRO A 335 -8.86 -14.51 21.06
N PHE A 336 -9.82 -14.60 21.99
CA PHE A 336 -11.26 -14.61 21.67
C PHE A 336 -11.81 -13.22 21.32
N LEU A 337 -11.06 -12.14 21.54
CA LEU A 337 -11.42 -10.78 21.16
C LEU A 337 -10.81 -10.49 19.80
N GLN A 338 -11.61 -10.68 18.75
CA GLN A 338 -11.17 -10.55 17.37
C GLN A 338 -12.28 -10.08 16.44
N THR A 339 -11.88 -9.46 15.34
CA THR A 339 -12.71 -9.06 14.20
C THR A 339 -11.94 -9.38 12.93
N HIS A 340 -12.61 -9.93 11.94
CA HIS A 340 -12.06 -10.19 10.62
C HIS A 340 -12.43 -9.07 9.66
N GLY A 341 -11.50 -8.67 8.81
CA GLY A 341 -11.68 -7.58 7.88
C GLY A 341 -11.46 -8.01 6.43
N TYR A 342 -12.22 -7.39 5.55
CA TYR A 342 -12.07 -7.53 4.10
C TYR A 342 -11.92 -6.14 3.47
N LEU A 343 -10.94 -6.01 2.58
CA LEU A 343 -10.69 -4.77 1.86
C LEU A 343 -11.59 -4.68 0.63
N VAL A 344 -12.28 -3.56 0.49
CA VAL A 344 -13.16 -3.27 -0.63
C VAL A 344 -12.58 -2.15 -1.49
N GLU A 345 -12.70 -2.28 -2.81
CA GLU A 345 -12.17 -1.32 -3.78
C GLU A 345 -13.14 -0.16 -4.07
N ASN A 346 -14.42 -0.35 -3.77
CA ASN A 346 -15.49 0.61 -4.05
C ASN A 346 -16.58 0.52 -2.97
N PRO A 347 -17.53 1.47 -2.89
CA PRO A 347 -18.57 1.51 -1.85
C PRO A 347 -19.74 0.56 -2.06
N TYR A 348 -19.69 -0.31 -3.06
CA TYR A 348 -20.76 -1.27 -3.36
C TYR A 348 -20.51 -2.60 -2.68
N TYR A 349 -20.59 -2.59 -1.36
CA TYR A 349 -20.49 -3.77 -0.50
C TYR A 349 -21.48 -3.70 0.66
N THR A 350 -21.72 -4.84 1.26
CA THR A 350 -22.55 -4.98 2.46
C THR A 350 -22.16 -6.24 3.24
N VAL A 351 -22.64 -6.35 4.47
CA VAL A 351 -22.51 -7.56 5.30
C VAL A 351 -23.89 -8.19 5.46
N THR A 352 -23.99 -9.51 5.33
CA THR A 352 -25.25 -10.22 5.47
C THR A 352 -25.79 -10.16 6.89
N ASP A 353 -27.12 -10.03 7.01
CA ASP A 353 -27.84 -10.04 8.27
C ASP A 353 -27.96 -11.44 8.91
N SER A 354 -28.65 -11.56 10.04
CA SER A 354 -28.90 -12.83 10.74
C SER A 354 -29.67 -13.89 9.92
N GLY A 355 -30.38 -13.47 8.90
CA GLY A 355 -31.05 -14.34 7.93
C GLY A 355 -30.22 -14.70 6.71
N GLY A 356 -29.01 -14.15 6.62
CA GLY A 356 -28.13 -14.25 5.46
C GLY A 356 -28.53 -13.31 4.31
N ASN A 357 -29.47 -12.39 4.51
CA ASN A 357 -29.94 -11.47 3.46
C ASN A 357 -28.99 -10.28 3.31
N PHE A 358 -28.97 -9.72 2.10
CA PHE A 358 -28.19 -8.51 1.80
C PHE A 358 -28.89 -7.63 0.76
N SER A 359 -28.56 -6.34 0.77
CA SER A 359 -28.96 -5.37 -0.25
C SER A 359 -27.80 -4.40 -0.51
N ILE A 360 -27.51 -4.14 -1.79
CA ILE A 360 -26.58 -3.10 -2.24
C ILE A 360 -27.36 -2.22 -3.20
N GLU A 361 -27.41 -0.93 -2.91
CA GLU A 361 -28.25 0.05 -3.61
C GLU A 361 -27.41 1.05 -4.40
N ASP A 362 -28.07 1.75 -5.34
CA ASP A 362 -27.49 2.81 -6.16
C ASP A 362 -26.30 2.35 -7.01
N ILE A 363 -26.36 1.10 -7.48
CA ILE A 363 -25.32 0.53 -8.33
C ILE A 363 -25.49 1.08 -9.74
N PRO A 364 -24.47 1.70 -10.37
CA PRO A 364 -24.56 2.12 -11.76
C PRO A 364 -24.93 0.97 -12.68
N PRO A 365 -25.71 1.18 -13.74
CA PRO A 365 -25.99 0.13 -14.71
C PRO A 365 -24.71 -0.42 -15.32
N GLY A 366 -24.62 -1.74 -15.44
CA GLY A 366 -23.42 -2.44 -15.92
C GLY A 366 -23.38 -3.90 -15.51
N THR A 367 -22.38 -4.61 -15.98
CA THR A 367 -22.10 -6.00 -15.57
C THR A 367 -20.88 -6.04 -14.67
N TYR A 368 -21.00 -6.68 -13.52
CA TYR A 368 -20.00 -6.68 -12.46
C TYR A 368 -19.73 -8.08 -11.94
N GLU A 369 -18.52 -8.37 -11.54
CA GLU A 369 -18.23 -9.54 -10.71
C GLU A 369 -18.74 -9.25 -9.29
N VAL A 370 -19.47 -10.20 -8.72
CA VAL A 370 -19.90 -10.20 -7.31
C VAL A 370 -19.09 -11.22 -6.55
N VAL A 371 -18.57 -10.80 -5.40
CA VAL A 371 -17.75 -11.60 -4.49
C VAL A 371 -18.53 -11.79 -3.20
N ALA A 372 -18.62 -13.05 -2.73
CA ALA A 372 -19.09 -13.39 -1.39
C ALA A 372 -17.91 -13.95 -0.59
N TRP A 373 -17.54 -13.25 0.48
CA TRP A 373 -16.42 -13.61 1.34
C TRP A 373 -16.84 -13.82 2.79
N HIS A 374 -16.38 -14.91 3.38
CA HIS A 374 -16.49 -15.21 4.80
C HIS A 374 -15.15 -15.77 5.30
N THR A 375 -14.68 -15.37 6.50
CA THR A 375 -13.31 -15.60 6.98
C THR A 375 -12.85 -17.07 7.00
N TYR A 376 -13.76 -18.05 7.04
CA TYR A 376 -13.41 -19.48 7.08
C TYR A 376 -13.96 -20.29 5.91
N ILE A 377 -14.48 -19.62 4.89
CA ILE A 377 -15.02 -20.29 3.70
C ILE A 377 -14.30 -19.75 2.47
N PRO A 378 -13.89 -20.63 1.54
CA PRO A 378 -13.33 -20.15 0.28
C PRO A 378 -14.26 -19.17 -0.41
N GLN A 379 -13.72 -18.04 -0.84
CA GLN A 379 -14.43 -16.99 -1.54
C GLN A 379 -15.20 -17.55 -2.73
N LYS A 380 -16.45 -17.10 -2.91
CA LYS A 380 -17.27 -17.40 -4.07
C LYS A 380 -17.41 -16.19 -4.95
N LYS A 381 -17.39 -16.40 -6.25
CA LYS A 381 -17.50 -15.38 -7.28
C LYS A 381 -18.66 -15.70 -8.23
N GLY A 382 -19.28 -14.67 -8.74
CA GLY A 382 -20.33 -14.74 -9.74
C GLY A 382 -20.40 -13.44 -10.53
N THR A 383 -21.28 -13.40 -11.53
CA THR A 383 -21.50 -12.19 -12.35
C THR A 383 -22.93 -11.72 -12.19
N VAL A 384 -23.13 -10.41 -12.12
CA VAL A 384 -24.44 -9.78 -12.06
C VAL A 384 -24.52 -8.62 -13.07
N THR A 385 -25.67 -8.52 -13.74
CA THR A 385 -25.98 -7.36 -14.59
C THR A 385 -27.01 -6.48 -13.89
N ILE A 386 -26.65 -5.23 -13.69
CA ILE A 386 -27.50 -4.21 -13.10
C ILE A 386 -28.14 -3.40 -14.22
N THR A 387 -29.44 -3.38 -14.28
CA THR A 387 -30.21 -2.55 -15.23
C THR A 387 -30.53 -1.20 -14.59
N ALA A 388 -30.70 -0.18 -15.42
CA ALA A 388 -31.18 1.13 -14.96
C ALA A 388 -32.56 0.99 -14.34
N LYS A 389 -32.82 1.73 -13.26
CA LYS A 389 -34.20 1.97 -12.80
C LYS A 389 -34.87 2.84 -13.84
N GLY A 390 -35.99 2.35 -14.40
CA GLY A 390 -36.86 3.11 -15.29
C GLY A 390 -37.58 4.24 -14.56
#